data_49647ab90038087d69ee07e8dde647f6
#
_entry.id   49647ab90038087d69ee07e8dde647f6
#
_cell.length_a   1.000
_cell.length_b   1.000
_cell.length_c   1.000
_cell.angle_alpha   90.00
_cell.angle_beta   90.00
_cell.angle_gamma   90.00
#
_symmetry.space_group_name_H-M   'P 1'
#
loop_
_entity.id
_entity.type
_entity.pdbx_description
1 polymer ?
#
loop_
_entity_poly.entity_id
_entity_poly.type
_entity_poly.pdbx_seq_one_letter_code
_entity_poly.pdbx_strand_id
1 'polypeptide(L)'
;MTLILNIKQDIDRSVQQWHKQFAEDIAPLGQGIRNVQYTTEALALIFQKGLPDDPVEQALFKLNTYLYMLQIVVQPVQNKLSRTMSSLGYHTHLAVAELQKSIESLFAEPLLLTSVTSIEQREWLSGTLSYIRVEMLSESRDSFTFFNSYMRIWINWILPLLTHSVADDIELTLQAEVKLLEQLEPRSGHSALKQAWWLAQSYIQFERGAEQDEVSLALIHTAATKQDFYPDRLPDYLERLTDQANWTRLAYWLTELADVLRQQQSNLQDYALYWEQVITQLPEAEPQMWTALEKLLPVGGRIYEQKLLSYGKWQLWMDYQLSAGNDPANYKVTELQPLENNAPEMLLPFYHQAVERHMAHKNRQGYKAAVKLLKRLAKLYKKIKQEPRWNDFIEQFAQRNSRLRALQEELRKGKLIP
;
A
#
# COMPACT_ATOMS: atom_id res chain seq x y z
N MET A 1 11.45 9.98 -35.51
CA MET A 1 10.20 10.74 -35.63
C MET A 1 9.75 11.05 -34.20
N THR A 2 9.81 12.31 -33.80
CA THR A 2 9.67 12.79 -32.44
C THR A 2 8.26 12.50 -31.89
N LEU A 3 8.14 11.69 -30.86
CA LEU A 3 6.87 11.28 -30.26
C LEU A 3 6.50 12.27 -29.14
N ILE A 4 6.40 13.57 -29.47
CA ILE A 4 5.88 14.54 -28.50
C ILE A 4 4.36 14.36 -28.46
N LEU A 5 3.86 13.79 -27.34
CA LEU A 5 2.45 13.91 -27.00
C LEU A 5 2.19 15.40 -26.70
N ASN A 6 1.45 16.06 -27.60
CA ASN A 6 1.04 17.44 -27.37
C ASN A 6 -0.07 17.43 -26.29
N ILE A 7 0.36 17.35 -25.02
CA ILE A 7 -0.54 17.29 -23.88
C ILE A 7 -1.24 18.65 -23.76
N LYS A 8 -2.54 18.68 -24.02
CA LYS A 8 -3.38 19.89 -24.00
C LYS A 8 -4.13 20.02 -22.69
N GLN A 9 -4.41 21.24 -22.30
CA GLN A 9 -5.26 21.54 -21.13
C GLN A 9 -6.73 21.23 -21.44
N ASP A 10 -7.17 21.48 -22.67
CA ASP A 10 -8.55 21.30 -23.10
C ASP A 10 -8.81 19.88 -23.61
N ILE A 11 -10.01 19.37 -23.36
CA ILE A 11 -10.48 18.11 -23.90
C ILE A 11 -10.56 18.25 -25.43
N ASP A 12 -9.93 17.35 -26.17
CA ASP A 12 -9.92 17.38 -27.63
C ASP A 12 -11.33 17.28 -28.21
N ARG A 13 -11.54 17.93 -29.35
CA ARG A 13 -12.84 17.95 -30.04
C ARG A 13 -13.33 16.55 -30.41
N SER A 14 -12.43 15.63 -30.73
CA SER A 14 -12.79 14.24 -31.07
C SER A 14 -13.38 13.49 -29.87
N VAL A 15 -12.77 13.59 -28.68
CA VAL A 15 -13.29 13.01 -27.43
C VAL A 15 -14.61 13.65 -27.05
N GLN A 16 -14.76 14.98 -27.22
CA GLN A 16 -16.01 15.68 -26.99
C GLN A 16 -17.14 15.20 -27.94
N GLN A 17 -16.80 14.91 -29.21
CA GLN A 17 -17.75 14.35 -30.16
C GLN A 17 -18.22 12.96 -29.76
N TRP A 18 -17.30 12.09 -29.30
CA TRP A 18 -17.68 10.77 -28.77
C TRP A 18 -18.64 10.91 -27.57
N HIS A 19 -18.31 11.76 -26.61
CA HIS A 19 -19.18 11.95 -25.44
C HIS A 19 -20.56 12.52 -25.80
N LYS A 20 -20.62 13.44 -26.77
CA LYS A 20 -21.90 13.93 -27.29
C LYS A 20 -22.70 12.80 -27.94
N GLN A 21 -22.04 11.97 -28.75
CA GLN A 21 -22.67 10.81 -29.37
C GLN A 21 -23.17 9.81 -28.31
N PHE A 22 -22.38 9.50 -27.29
CA PHE A 22 -22.79 8.63 -26.19
C PHE A 22 -24.03 9.17 -25.47
N ALA A 23 -24.07 10.49 -25.23
CA ALA A 23 -25.22 11.12 -24.61
C ALA A 23 -26.50 10.93 -25.46
N GLU A 24 -26.39 11.10 -26.78
CA GLU A 24 -27.51 10.89 -27.72
C GLU A 24 -27.93 9.42 -27.76
N ASP A 25 -26.97 8.48 -27.73
CA ASP A 25 -27.23 7.04 -27.81
C ASP A 25 -27.96 6.51 -26.58
N ILE A 26 -27.62 6.97 -25.39
CA ILE A 26 -28.27 6.54 -24.14
C ILE A 26 -29.52 7.36 -23.78
N ALA A 27 -29.83 8.43 -24.49
CA ALA A 27 -30.99 9.28 -24.21
C ALA A 27 -32.31 8.50 -24.09
N PRO A 28 -32.58 7.43 -24.88
CA PRO A 28 -33.79 6.62 -24.75
C PRO A 28 -33.96 5.94 -23.40
N LEU A 29 -32.87 5.67 -22.66
CA LEU A 29 -32.95 5.00 -21.34
C LEU A 29 -33.48 5.91 -20.23
N GLY A 30 -33.52 7.21 -20.47
CA GLY A 30 -34.04 8.20 -19.53
C GLY A 30 -33.21 8.28 -18.24
N GLN A 31 -33.83 8.79 -17.15
CA GLN A 31 -33.21 8.94 -15.84
C GLN A 31 -33.53 7.74 -14.91
N GLY A 32 -33.33 6.52 -15.38
CA GLY A 32 -33.54 5.31 -14.60
C GLY A 32 -32.56 5.13 -13.42
N ILE A 33 -32.77 4.08 -12.63
CA ILE A 33 -31.84 3.67 -11.59
C ILE A 33 -30.54 3.21 -12.26
N ARG A 34 -29.43 3.86 -11.90
CA ARG A 34 -28.08 3.61 -12.46
C ARG A 34 -27.45 2.35 -11.84
N ASN A 35 -27.99 1.21 -12.20
CA ASN A 35 -27.56 -0.12 -11.78
C ASN A 35 -26.83 -0.85 -12.92
N VAL A 36 -26.45 -2.09 -12.68
CA VAL A 36 -25.76 -2.96 -13.66
C VAL A 36 -26.58 -3.13 -14.95
N GLN A 37 -27.90 -3.31 -14.85
CA GLN A 37 -28.75 -3.45 -16.02
C GLN A 37 -28.74 -2.19 -16.88
N TYR A 38 -28.86 -1.00 -16.26
CA TYR A 38 -28.76 0.28 -16.97
C TYR A 38 -27.43 0.43 -17.70
N THR A 39 -26.31 0.10 -17.04
CA THR A 39 -24.98 0.18 -17.67
C THR A 39 -24.84 -0.81 -18.82
N THR A 40 -25.35 -2.03 -18.68
CA THR A 40 -25.33 -3.04 -19.75
C THR A 40 -26.15 -2.60 -20.98
N GLU A 41 -27.35 -2.08 -20.78
CA GLU A 41 -28.19 -1.58 -21.84
C GLU A 41 -27.56 -0.35 -22.53
N ALA A 42 -27.01 0.58 -21.76
CA ALA A 42 -26.33 1.77 -22.29
C ALA A 42 -25.10 1.40 -23.15
N LEU A 43 -24.26 0.50 -22.65
CA LEU A 43 -23.09 0.01 -23.39
C LEU A 43 -23.52 -0.70 -24.69
N ALA A 44 -24.58 -1.50 -24.64
CA ALA A 44 -25.11 -2.16 -25.83
C ALA A 44 -25.58 -1.16 -26.88
N LEU A 45 -26.27 -0.07 -26.50
CA LEU A 45 -26.71 0.98 -27.42
C LEU A 45 -25.53 1.72 -28.07
N ILE A 46 -24.50 2.04 -27.29
CA ILE A 46 -23.31 2.72 -27.81
C ILE A 46 -22.56 1.81 -28.79
N PHE A 47 -22.30 0.56 -28.43
CA PHE A 47 -21.52 -0.37 -29.25
C PHE A 47 -22.30 -0.92 -30.46
N GLN A 48 -23.63 -0.86 -30.45
CA GLN A 48 -24.47 -1.29 -31.58
C GLN A 48 -24.19 -0.48 -32.86
N LYS A 49 -23.74 0.76 -32.75
CA LYS A 49 -23.38 1.62 -33.89
C LYS A 49 -22.08 1.23 -34.61
N GLY A 50 -21.36 0.28 -34.03
CA GLY A 50 -20.07 -0.19 -34.52
C GLY A 50 -18.89 0.41 -33.75
N LEU A 51 -17.76 -0.27 -33.83
CA LEU A 51 -16.50 0.17 -33.27
C LEU A 51 -15.63 0.74 -34.40
N PRO A 52 -14.74 1.68 -34.11
CA PRO A 52 -13.74 2.13 -35.08
C PRO A 52 -12.92 0.96 -35.63
N ASP A 53 -12.49 1.06 -36.90
CA ASP A 53 -11.67 0.05 -37.57
C ASP A 53 -10.20 0.07 -37.09
N ASP A 54 -9.70 1.24 -36.73
CA ASP A 54 -8.33 1.39 -36.19
C ASP A 54 -8.24 0.84 -34.77
N PRO A 55 -7.32 -0.08 -34.48
CA PRO A 55 -7.22 -0.71 -33.17
C PRO A 55 -6.92 0.26 -32.01
N VAL A 56 -6.13 1.31 -32.26
CA VAL A 56 -5.81 2.34 -31.24
C VAL A 56 -7.04 3.20 -30.97
N GLU A 57 -7.70 3.66 -32.03
CA GLU A 57 -8.96 4.40 -31.90
C GLU A 57 -10.02 3.56 -31.17
N GLN A 58 -10.13 2.28 -31.53
CA GLN A 58 -11.08 1.36 -30.90
C GLN A 58 -10.82 1.21 -29.39
N ALA A 59 -9.54 1.07 -28.96
CA ALA A 59 -9.19 0.97 -27.56
C ALA A 59 -9.53 2.26 -26.80
N LEU A 60 -9.19 3.42 -27.39
CA LEU A 60 -9.50 4.72 -26.80
C LEU A 60 -11.01 5.02 -26.79
N PHE A 61 -11.74 4.61 -27.84
CA PHE A 61 -13.19 4.72 -27.88
C PHE A 61 -13.85 3.88 -26.77
N LYS A 62 -13.42 2.61 -26.58
CA LYS A 62 -13.91 1.76 -25.50
C LYS A 62 -13.61 2.36 -24.14
N LEU A 63 -12.37 2.85 -23.92
CA LEU A 63 -12.00 3.50 -22.67
C LEU A 63 -12.89 4.71 -22.37
N ASN A 64 -13.06 5.60 -23.36
CA ASN A 64 -13.93 6.77 -23.21
C ASN A 64 -15.39 6.38 -22.96
N THR A 65 -15.88 5.31 -23.57
CA THR A 65 -17.22 4.79 -23.32
C THR A 65 -17.38 4.35 -21.87
N TYR A 66 -16.45 3.55 -21.34
CA TYR A 66 -16.51 3.09 -19.94
C TYR A 66 -16.36 4.25 -18.94
N LEU A 67 -15.43 5.18 -19.21
CA LEU A 67 -15.23 6.37 -18.36
C LEU A 67 -16.45 7.29 -18.37
N TYR A 68 -17.05 7.51 -19.55
CA TYR A 68 -18.28 8.30 -19.67
C TYR A 68 -19.44 7.65 -18.89
N MET A 69 -19.63 6.34 -19.03
CA MET A 69 -20.63 5.61 -18.26
C MET A 69 -20.36 5.67 -16.76
N LEU A 70 -19.09 5.58 -16.36
CA LEU A 70 -18.69 5.72 -14.98
C LEU A 70 -19.06 7.11 -14.42
N GLN A 71 -18.77 8.18 -15.16
CA GLN A 71 -19.17 9.54 -14.80
C GLN A 71 -20.69 9.65 -14.61
N ILE A 72 -21.46 9.10 -15.57
CA ILE A 72 -22.92 9.11 -15.47
C ILE A 72 -23.41 8.35 -14.23
N VAL A 73 -22.82 7.21 -13.92
CA VAL A 73 -23.24 6.35 -12.79
C VAL A 73 -22.90 6.99 -11.45
N VAL A 74 -21.76 7.63 -11.32
CA VAL A 74 -21.29 8.27 -10.08
C VAL A 74 -21.94 9.62 -9.80
N GLN A 75 -22.43 10.33 -10.85
CA GLN A 75 -23.11 11.61 -10.65
C GLN A 75 -24.38 11.45 -9.80
N PRO A 76 -24.56 12.26 -8.75
CA PRO A 76 -25.76 12.19 -7.93
C PRO A 76 -26.99 12.47 -8.81
N VAL A 77 -27.97 11.57 -8.78
CA VAL A 77 -29.27 11.85 -9.36
C VAL A 77 -29.84 13.04 -8.59
N GLN A 78 -30.10 14.17 -9.27
CA GLN A 78 -30.69 15.35 -8.67
C GLN A 78 -32.13 15.07 -8.22
N ASN A 79 -32.29 14.28 -7.18
CA ASN A 79 -33.56 14.21 -6.47
C ASN A 79 -33.64 15.37 -5.49
N LYS A 80 -34.55 16.32 -5.78
CA LYS A 80 -34.83 17.52 -5.00
C LYS A 80 -35.21 17.27 -3.52
N LEU A 81 -35.19 16.04 -3.03
CA LEU A 81 -35.74 15.66 -1.72
C LEU A 81 -34.75 15.16 -0.67
N SER A 82 -33.46 14.94 -0.98
CA SER A 82 -32.50 14.57 0.08
C SER A 82 -31.27 15.46 0.07
N ARG A 83 -31.17 16.32 1.09
CA ARG A 83 -29.97 17.10 1.43
C ARG A 83 -28.90 16.29 2.18
N THR A 84 -29.05 14.99 2.29
CA THR A 84 -28.06 14.10 2.89
C THR A 84 -27.15 13.57 1.77
N MET A 85 -25.84 13.80 1.92
CA MET A 85 -24.82 13.18 1.08
C MET A 85 -24.99 11.67 1.15
N SER A 86 -25.60 11.11 0.10
CA SER A 86 -25.81 9.67 0.03
C SER A 86 -24.54 8.98 -0.44
N SER A 87 -24.02 8.06 0.37
CA SER A 87 -23.23 6.95 -0.13
C SER A 87 -23.90 6.35 -1.36
N LEU A 88 -23.12 5.98 -2.38
CA LEU A 88 -23.62 5.28 -3.55
C LEU A 88 -24.47 4.07 -3.09
N GLY A 89 -25.70 3.95 -3.61
CA GLY A 89 -26.55 2.79 -3.30
C GLY A 89 -25.87 1.48 -3.74
N TYR A 90 -26.15 0.38 -3.05
CA TYR A 90 -25.55 -0.93 -3.33
C TYR A 90 -25.56 -1.31 -4.82
N HIS A 91 -26.67 -1.09 -5.51
CA HIS A 91 -26.80 -1.40 -6.95
C HIS A 91 -25.93 -0.51 -7.85
N THR A 92 -25.73 0.74 -7.47
CA THR A 92 -24.82 1.66 -8.15
C THR A 92 -23.37 1.25 -7.92
N HIS A 93 -23.04 0.79 -6.72
CA HIS A 93 -21.71 0.30 -6.39
C HIS A 93 -21.30 -0.91 -7.23
N LEU A 94 -22.22 -1.84 -7.46
CA LEU A 94 -22.01 -2.98 -8.36
C LEU A 94 -21.75 -2.53 -9.80
N ALA A 95 -22.52 -1.56 -10.30
CA ALA A 95 -22.34 -1.03 -11.66
C ALA A 95 -20.95 -0.33 -11.81
N VAL A 96 -20.52 0.42 -10.80
CA VAL A 96 -19.17 1.01 -10.75
C VAL A 96 -18.10 -0.07 -10.80
N ALA A 97 -18.22 -1.12 -9.98
CA ALA A 97 -17.26 -2.21 -9.93
C ALA A 97 -17.12 -2.96 -11.26
N GLU A 98 -18.23 -3.19 -11.99
CA GLU A 98 -18.20 -3.81 -13.32
C GLU A 98 -17.55 -2.92 -14.37
N LEU A 99 -17.82 -1.61 -14.36
CA LEU A 99 -17.17 -0.65 -15.24
C LEU A 99 -15.67 -0.57 -14.95
N GLN A 100 -15.27 -0.51 -13.69
CA GLN A 100 -13.87 -0.53 -13.28
C GLN A 100 -13.16 -1.79 -13.77
N LYS A 101 -13.77 -2.97 -13.60
CA LYS A 101 -13.23 -4.23 -14.11
C LYS A 101 -13.03 -4.19 -15.64
N SER A 102 -13.98 -3.60 -16.37
CA SER A 102 -13.88 -3.45 -17.83
C SER A 102 -12.73 -2.51 -18.22
N ILE A 103 -12.54 -1.42 -17.49
CA ILE A 103 -11.43 -0.47 -17.67
C ILE A 103 -10.09 -1.17 -17.36
N GLU A 104 -9.99 -1.91 -16.26
CA GLU A 104 -8.77 -2.65 -15.92
C GLU A 104 -8.44 -3.73 -16.94
N SER A 105 -9.43 -4.47 -17.43
CA SER A 105 -9.23 -5.45 -18.50
C SER A 105 -8.71 -4.81 -19.79
N LEU A 106 -9.17 -3.60 -20.10
CA LEU A 106 -8.68 -2.86 -21.26
C LEU A 106 -7.24 -2.39 -21.09
N PHE A 107 -6.84 -1.95 -19.90
CA PHE A 107 -5.45 -1.58 -19.61
C PHE A 107 -4.51 -2.79 -19.51
N ALA A 108 -5.01 -3.98 -19.22
CA ALA A 108 -4.21 -5.19 -19.23
C ALA A 108 -3.78 -5.61 -20.65
N GLU A 109 -4.54 -5.20 -21.67
CA GLU A 109 -4.11 -5.34 -23.07
C GLU A 109 -3.12 -4.22 -23.42
N PRO A 110 -1.88 -4.53 -23.84
CA PRO A 110 -0.99 -3.48 -24.29
C PRO A 110 -1.67 -2.79 -25.48
N LEU A 111 -1.91 -1.49 -25.34
CA LEU A 111 -2.21 -0.67 -26.52
C LEU A 111 -1.13 -1.01 -27.53
N LEU A 112 -1.47 -1.34 -28.77
CA LEU A 112 -0.48 -1.72 -29.80
C LEU A 112 0.52 -0.56 -29.96
N LEU A 113 1.52 -0.54 -29.07
CA LEU A 113 2.40 0.60 -28.77
C LEU A 113 3.22 1.04 -29.97
N THR A 114 3.47 0.10 -30.88
CA THR A 114 4.09 0.38 -32.18
C THR A 114 3.13 1.01 -33.18
N SER A 115 1.84 1.09 -32.88
CA SER A 115 0.79 1.51 -33.80
C SER A 115 0.32 2.96 -33.61
N VAL A 116 0.74 3.66 -32.53
CA VAL A 116 0.43 5.09 -32.33
C VAL A 116 1.38 5.93 -33.22
N THR A 117 1.13 5.89 -34.50
CA THR A 117 1.99 6.54 -35.51
C THR A 117 1.40 7.82 -36.06
N SER A 118 0.06 7.93 -36.14
CA SER A 118 -0.61 9.08 -36.71
C SER A 118 -0.75 10.25 -35.72
N ILE A 119 -0.91 11.45 -36.25
CA ILE A 119 -1.19 12.65 -35.43
C ILE A 119 -2.57 12.52 -34.76
N GLU A 120 -3.54 11.97 -35.45
CA GLU A 120 -4.89 11.77 -34.96
C GLU A 120 -4.93 10.83 -33.75
N GLN A 121 -4.22 9.69 -33.79
CA GLN A 121 -4.13 8.77 -32.67
C GLN A 121 -3.53 9.42 -31.41
N ARG A 122 -2.54 10.31 -31.59
CA ARG A 122 -1.96 11.09 -30.50
C ARG A 122 -2.92 12.11 -29.93
N GLU A 123 -3.71 12.75 -30.79
CA GLU A 123 -4.75 13.69 -30.36
C GLU A 123 -5.84 12.99 -29.55
N TRP A 124 -6.31 11.82 -29.96
CA TRP A 124 -7.26 11.01 -29.20
C TRP A 124 -6.70 10.59 -27.84
N LEU A 125 -5.45 10.13 -27.78
CA LEU A 125 -4.79 9.75 -26.52
C LEU A 125 -4.63 10.96 -25.61
N SER A 126 -4.16 12.10 -26.14
CA SER A 126 -4.00 13.34 -25.39
C SER A 126 -5.36 13.88 -24.89
N GLY A 127 -6.39 13.84 -25.74
CA GLY A 127 -7.74 14.24 -25.36
C GLY A 127 -8.34 13.35 -24.27
N THR A 128 -8.11 12.04 -24.37
CA THR A 128 -8.53 11.07 -23.34
C THR A 128 -7.83 11.35 -22.01
N LEU A 129 -6.51 11.57 -22.02
CA LEU A 129 -5.76 11.93 -20.82
C LEU A 129 -6.27 13.24 -20.19
N SER A 130 -6.56 14.25 -21.04
CA SER A 130 -7.11 15.52 -20.57
C SER A 130 -8.47 15.35 -19.92
N TYR A 131 -9.33 14.51 -20.48
CA TYR A 131 -10.64 14.19 -19.90
C TYR A 131 -10.48 13.50 -18.53
N ILE A 132 -9.66 12.46 -18.45
CA ILE A 132 -9.41 11.73 -17.19
C ILE A 132 -8.87 12.69 -16.12
N ARG A 133 -7.94 13.58 -16.48
CA ARG A 133 -7.34 14.58 -15.57
C ARG A 133 -8.39 15.52 -14.99
N VAL A 134 -9.28 16.05 -15.83
CA VAL A 134 -10.37 16.95 -15.40
C VAL A 134 -11.32 16.23 -14.46
N GLU A 135 -11.75 15.01 -14.81
CA GLU A 135 -12.67 14.23 -13.98
C GLU A 135 -12.03 13.79 -12.65
N MET A 136 -10.75 13.40 -12.66
CA MET A 136 -9.99 13.09 -11.45
C MET A 136 -9.99 14.24 -10.45
N LEU A 137 -9.86 15.48 -10.94
CA LEU A 137 -9.81 16.68 -10.10
C LEU A 137 -11.20 17.23 -9.71
N SER A 138 -12.28 16.64 -10.24
CA SER A 138 -13.67 16.94 -9.91
C SER A 138 -14.38 15.81 -9.17
N GLU A 139 -13.71 14.68 -8.99
CA GLU A 139 -14.25 13.47 -8.39
C GLU A 139 -14.71 13.68 -6.94
N SER A 140 -15.81 13.07 -6.55
CA SER A 140 -16.30 13.15 -5.18
C SER A 140 -15.45 12.31 -4.21
N ARG A 141 -15.53 12.65 -2.93
CA ARG A 141 -14.68 12.22 -1.81
C ARG A 141 -14.45 10.72 -1.66
N ASP A 142 -15.32 9.87 -2.21
CA ASP A 142 -15.35 8.43 -1.90
C ASP A 142 -14.97 7.53 -3.07
N SER A 143 -14.58 8.09 -4.22
CA SER A 143 -14.22 7.30 -5.37
C SER A 143 -12.94 7.83 -6.03
N PHE A 144 -11.86 7.12 -5.88
CA PHE A 144 -10.61 7.37 -6.62
C PHE A 144 -10.61 6.73 -8.02
N THR A 145 -11.77 6.68 -8.67
CA THR A 145 -11.95 5.90 -9.89
C THR A 145 -11.25 6.54 -11.09
N PHE A 146 -11.41 7.85 -11.24
CA PHE A 146 -10.71 8.59 -12.29
C PHE A 146 -9.23 8.74 -11.98
N PHE A 147 -8.86 8.90 -10.71
CA PHE A 147 -7.45 8.87 -10.31
C PHE A 147 -6.80 7.51 -10.65
N ASN A 148 -7.49 6.40 -10.36
CA ASN A 148 -7.02 5.08 -10.74
C ASN A 148 -6.84 4.95 -12.26
N SER A 149 -7.80 5.45 -13.04
CA SER A 149 -7.71 5.45 -14.50
C SER A 149 -6.58 6.34 -15.01
N TYR A 150 -6.34 7.49 -14.35
CA TYR A 150 -5.21 8.36 -14.64
C TYR A 150 -3.87 7.66 -14.42
N MET A 151 -3.69 6.99 -13.30
CA MET A 151 -2.49 6.20 -13.03
C MET A 151 -2.29 5.08 -14.06
N ARG A 152 -3.37 4.34 -14.37
CA ARG A 152 -3.31 3.21 -15.32
C ARG A 152 -3.00 3.62 -16.75
N ILE A 153 -3.55 4.73 -17.25
CA ILE A 153 -3.22 5.21 -18.61
C ILE A 153 -1.75 5.59 -18.70
N TRP A 154 -1.16 6.20 -17.66
CA TRP A 154 0.26 6.48 -17.60
C TRP A 154 1.08 5.20 -17.56
N ILE A 155 0.84 4.32 -16.61
CA ILE A 155 1.64 3.11 -16.39
C ILE A 155 1.58 2.17 -17.59
N ASN A 156 0.39 1.93 -18.13
CA ASN A 156 0.18 0.85 -19.09
C ASN A 156 0.23 1.31 -20.54
N TRP A 157 0.01 2.59 -20.83
CA TRP A 157 -0.07 3.08 -22.20
C TRP A 157 0.95 4.17 -22.50
N ILE A 158 1.02 5.25 -21.73
CA ILE A 158 1.84 6.41 -22.07
C ILE A 158 3.32 6.14 -21.83
N LEU A 159 3.70 5.68 -20.63
CA LEU A 159 5.11 5.39 -20.32
C LEU A 159 5.72 4.34 -21.25
N PRO A 160 5.05 3.19 -21.54
CA PRO A 160 5.55 2.27 -22.55
C PRO A 160 5.72 2.87 -23.94
N LEU A 161 4.81 3.76 -24.38
CA LEU A 161 4.97 4.51 -25.63
C LEU A 161 6.22 5.38 -25.62
N LEU A 162 6.46 6.07 -24.50
CA LEU A 162 7.61 6.95 -24.36
C LEU A 162 8.95 6.22 -24.34
N THR A 163 9.01 4.95 -23.89
CA THR A 163 10.27 4.16 -23.89
C THR A 163 10.89 3.99 -25.27
N HIS A 164 10.10 4.14 -26.34
CA HIS A 164 10.57 4.11 -27.72
C HIS A 164 10.94 5.49 -28.27
N SER A 165 10.85 6.53 -27.45
CA SER A 165 11.14 7.92 -27.82
C SER A 165 12.55 8.33 -27.40
N VAL A 166 13.03 9.46 -27.91
CA VAL A 166 14.29 10.07 -27.47
C VAL A 166 14.13 10.59 -26.03
N ALA A 167 15.17 10.49 -25.21
CA ALA A 167 15.13 10.89 -23.81
C ALA A 167 14.62 12.32 -23.57
N ASP A 168 15.00 13.25 -24.44
CA ASP A 168 14.55 14.65 -24.36
C ASP A 168 13.02 14.78 -24.57
N ASP A 169 12.43 13.95 -25.44
CA ASP A 169 10.99 13.96 -25.69
C ASP A 169 10.21 13.40 -24.48
N ILE A 170 10.78 12.41 -23.80
CA ILE A 170 10.21 11.83 -22.57
C ILE A 170 10.15 12.92 -21.50
N GLU A 171 11.27 13.56 -21.24
CA GLU A 171 11.36 14.61 -20.22
C GLU A 171 10.43 15.79 -20.54
N LEU A 172 10.37 16.25 -21.79
CA LEU A 172 9.47 17.32 -22.20
C LEU A 172 7.99 16.95 -21.98
N THR A 173 7.62 15.69 -22.27
CA THR A 173 6.25 15.20 -22.07
C THR A 173 5.88 15.17 -20.60
N LEU A 174 6.76 14.64 -19.76
CA LEU A 174 6.53 14.57 -18.30
C LEU A 174 6.51 15.97 -17.66
N GLN A 175 7.40 16.88 -18.08
CA GLN A 175 7.39 18.27 -17.62
C GLN A 175 6.11 19.01 -18.02
N ALA A 176 5.61 18.77 -19.23
CA ALA A 176 4.35 19.37 -19.68
C ALA A 176 3.18 18.94 -18.80
N GLU A 177 3.13 17.65 -18.43
CA GLU A 177 2.09 17.13 -17.54
C GLU A 177 2.19 17.73 -16.13
N VAL A 178 3.39 17.80 -15.54
CA VAL A 178 3.59 18.47 -14.24
C VAL A 178 3.06 19.89 -14.26
N LYS A 179 3.41 20.68 -15.28
CA LYS A 179 2.95 22.07 -15.42
C LYS A 179 1.42 22.18 -15.54
N LEU A 180 0.78 21.24 -16.25
CA LEU A 180 -0.67 21.20 -16.34
C LEU A 180 -1.33 20.85 -15.00
N LEU A 181 -0.79 19.88 -14.27
CA LEU A 181 -1.27 19.54 -12.94
C LEU A 181 -1.12 20.71 -11.96
N GLU A 182 0.00 21.43 -12.00
CA GLU A 182 0.22 22.65 -11.17
C GLU A 182 -0.81 23.74 -11.45
N GLN A 183 -1.18 23.95 -12.73
CA GLN A 183 -2.18 24.94 -13.12
C GLN A 183 -3.61 24.57 -12.69
N LEU A 184 -3.85 23.28 -12.50
CA LEU A 184 -5.16 22.71 -12.16
C LEU A 184 -5.32 22.44 -10.65
N GLU A 185 -4.54 23.08 -9.80
CA GLU A 185 -4.67 22.91 -8.35
C GLU A 185 -6.14 23.06 -7.90
N PRO A 186 -6.69 22.04 -7.18
CA PRO A 186 -8.07 22.10 -6.72
C PRO A 186 -8.31 23.29 -5.78
N ARG A 187 -9.17 24.22 -6.19
CA ARG A 187 -9.52 25.43 -5.42
C ARG A 187 -10.40 25.16 -4.22
N SER A 188 -11.10 24.02 -4.20
CA SER A 188 -12.01 23.64 -3.11
C SER A 188 -11.29 22.86 -2.02
N GLY A 189 -11.63 23.14 -0.76
CA GLY A 189 -10.97 22.58 0.43
C GLY A 189 -11.19 21.09 0.71
N HIS A 190 -11.63 20.30 -0.27
CA HIS A 190 -11.81 18.85 -0.08
C HIS A 190 -10.48 18.11 -0.11
N SER A 191 -10.13 17.50 1.02
CA SER A 191 -8.87 16.78 1.24
C SER A 191 -8.59 15.70 0.19
N ALA A 192 -9.60 14.92 -0.22
CA ALA A 192 -9.45 13.83 -1.16
C ALA A 192 -9.01 14.28 -2.57
N LEU A 193 -9.57 15.37 -3.10
CA LEU A 193 -9.17 15.93 -4.39
C LEU A 193 -7.71 16.38 -4.39
N LYS A 194 -7.28 16.99 -3.28
CA LYS A 194 -5.89 17.39 -3.11
C LYS A 194 -4.95 16.19 -3.03
N GLN A 195 -5.37 15.09 -2.44
CA GLN A 195 -4.56 13.85 -2.41
C GLN A 195 -4.34 13.30 -3.81
N ALA A 196 -5.39 13.12 -4.61
CA ALA A 196 -5.28 12.66 -5.99
C ALA A 196 -4.35 13.57 -6.80
N TRP A 197 -4.47 14.89 -6.62
CA TRP A 197 -3.62 15.87 -7.26
C TRP A 197 -2.14 15.77 -6.84
N TRP A 198 -1.85 15.64 -5.53
CA TRP A 198 -0.46 15.44 -5.07
C TRP A 198 0.12 14.12 -5.54
N LEU A 199 -0.65 13.03 -5.46
CA LEU A 199 -0.17 11.71 -5.89
C LEU A 199 0.04 11.63 -7.41
N ALA A 200 -0.81 12.29 -8.21
CA ALA A 200 -0.61 12.39 -9.66
C ALA A 200 0.69 13.14 -9.98
N GLN A 201 0.94 14.31 -9.36
CA GLN A 201 2.20 15.03 -9.53
C GLN A 201 3.40 14.23 -9.05
N SER A 202 3.29 13.60 -7.87
CA SER A 202 4.34 12.76 -7.32
C SER A 202 4.74 11.66 -8.32
N TYR A 203 3.76 10.97 -8.91
CA TYR A 203 4.04 9.88 -9.84
C TYR A 203 4.74 10.38 -11.12
N ILE A 204 4.31 11.50 -11.68
CA ILE A 204 4.98 12.08 -12.85
C ILE A 204 6.40 12.55 -12.51
N GLN A 205 6.61 13.16 -11.33
CA GLN A 205 7.96 13.52 -10.86
C GLN A 205 8.84 12.28 -10.66
N PHE A 206 8.30 11.21 -10.10
CA PHE A 206 9.01 9.94 -9.96
C PHE A 206 9.49 9.38 -11.31
N GLU A 207 8.64 9.39 -12.33
CA GLU A 207 8.99 8.90 -13.68
C GLU A 207 10.01 9.78 -14.41
N ARG A 208 10.19 11.04 -14.00
CA ARG A 208 11.25 11.92 -14.50
C ARG A 208 12.65 11.50 -14.06
N GLY A 209 12.77 10.66 -13.02
CA GLY A 209 14.03 10.08 -12.61
C GLY A 209 14.44 10.41 -11.18
N ALA A 210 15.59 9.86 -10.78
CA ALA A 210 16.08 9.93 -9.40
C ALA A 210 16.34 11.37 -8.90
N GLU A 211 16.64 12.30 -9.80
CA GLU A 211 16.85 13.71 -9.45
C GLU A 211 15.57 14.40 -8.94
N GLN A 212 14.40 13.83 -9.21
CA GLN A 212 13.10 14.33 -8.78
C GLN A 212 12.51 13.55 -7.60
N ASP A 213 13.22 12.56 -7.04
CA ASP A 213 12.71 11.72 -5.96
C ASP A 213 12.37 12.51 -4.70
N GLU A 214 13.17 13.50 -4.33
CA GLU A 214 12.88 14.35 -3.16
C GLU A 214 11.56 15.10 -3.34
N VAL A 215 11.31 15.64 -4.53
CA VAL A 215 10.07 16.35 -4.84
C VAL A 215 8.88 15.39 -4.82
N SER A 216 9.04 14.22 -5.44
CA SER A 216 8.02 13.17 -5.48
C SER A 216 7.65 12.71 -4.07
N LEU A 217 8.63 12.36 -3.24
CA LEU A 217 8.42 11.94 -1.86
C LEU A 217 7.81 13.04 -0.98
N ALA A 218 8.22 14.30 -1.16
CA ALA A 218 7.62 15.43 -0.44
C ALA A 218 6.11 15.56 -0.72
N LEU A 219 5.68 15.32 -1.97
CA LEU A 219 4.27 15.31 -2.35
C LEU A 219 3.51 14.16 -1.69
N ILE A 220 4.10 12.94 -1.63
CA ILE A 220 3.52 11.80 -0.91
C ILE A 220 3.39 12.12 0.58
N HIS A 221 4.45 12.63 1.21
CA HIS A 221 4.40 13.03 2.62
C HIS A 221 3.32 14.07 2.88
N THR A 222 3.18 15.06 1.99
CA THR A 222 2.13 16.06 2.09
C THR A 222 0.74 15.43 2.01
N ALA A 223 0.52 14.53 1.07
CA ALA A 223 -0.72 13.79 0.95
C ALA A 223 -1.01 12.94 2.21
N ALA A 224 0.01 12.27 2.74
CA ALA A 224 -0.11 11.38 3.90
C ALA A 224 -0.43 12.12 5.22
N THR A 225 -0.17 13.44 5.32
CA THR A 225 -0.56 14.25 6.50
C THR A 225 -2.05 14.50 6.58
N LYS A 226 -2.81 14.22 5.53
CA LYS A 226 -4.26 14.46 5.49
C LYS A 226 -5.02 13.22 5.98
N GLN A 227 -6.20 13.48 6.55
CA GLN A 227 -7.13 12.41 6.88
C GLN A 227 -7.51 11.65 5.60
N ASP A 228 -7.71 10.34 5.73
CA ASP A 228 -8.12 9.45 4.64
C ASP A 228 -7.07 9.30 3.51
N PHE A 229 -5.78 9.35 3.85
CA PHE A 229 -4.72 9.03 2.88
C PHE A 229 -4.89 7.61 2.33
N TYR A 230 -4.70 7.47 1.03
CA TYR A 230 -4.87 6.22 0.31
C TYR A 230 -3.51 5.58 -0.04
N PRO A 231 -2.97 4.71 0.84
CA PRO A 231 -1.62 4.16 0.67
C PRO A 231 -1.53 3.09 -0.42
N ASP A 232 -2.66 2.59 -0.94
CA ASP A 232 -2.72 1.49 -1.92
C ASP A 232 -2.07 1.82 -3.27
N ARG A 233 -1.62 3.07 -3.46
CA ARG A 233 -0.86 3.49 -4.64
C ARG A 233 0.65 3.50 -4.45
N LEU A 234 1.13 3.37 -3.23
CA LEU A 234 2.57 3.29 -2.97
C LEU A 234 3.22 2.04 -3.61
N PRO A 235 2.56 0.87 -3.68
CA PRO A 235 3.10 -0.26 -4.42
C PRO A 235 3.43 0.03 -5.89
N ASP A 236 2.66 0.88 -6.59
CA ASP A 236 2.92 1.19 -8.00
C ASP A 236 4.35 1.75 -8.23
N TYR A 237 4.88 2.55 -7.29
CA TYR A 237 6.26 3.06 -7.33
C TYR A 237 7.30 1.96 -7.08
N LEU A 238 7.04 1.11 -6.08
CA LEU A 238 7.96 0.04 -5.66
C LEU A 238 8.03 -1.07 -6.70
N GLU A 239 6.89 -1.47 -7.28
CA GLU A 239 6.81 -2.41 -8.39
C GLU A 239 7.58 -1.89 -9.60
N ARG A 240 7.38 -0.61 -9.94
CA ARG A 240 8.08 0.01 -11.06
C ARG A 240 9.60 -0.03 -10.91
N LEU A 241 10.12 0.26 -9.72
CA LEU A 241 11.55 0.17 -9.43
C LEU A 241 12.06 -1.27 -9.44
N THR A 242 11.25 -2.22 -8.99
CA THR A 242 11.55 -3.65 -9.03
C THR A 242 11.63 -4.15 -10.47
N ASP A 243 10.68 -3.80 -11.32
CA ASP A 243 10.64 -4.17 -12.74
C ASP A 243 11.84 -3.60 -13.52
N GLN A 244 12.28 -2.41 -13.13
CA GLN A 244 13.49 -1.78 -13.67
C GLN A 244 14.80 -2.33 -13.09
N ALA A 245 14.73 -3.24 -12.11
CA ALA A 245 15.87 -3.74 -11.33
C ALA A 245 16.71 -2.58 -10.73
N ASN A 246 16.08 -1.47 -10.37
CA ASN A 246 16.76 -0.31 -9.79
C ASN A 246 16.82 -0.41 -8.26
N TRP A 247 17.62 -1.34 -7.77
CA TRP A 247 17.69 -1.74 -6.37
C TRP A 247 18.15 -0.62 -5.43
N THR A 248 19.08 0.20 -5.87
CA THR A 248 19.58 1.35 -5.07
C THR A 248 18.49 2.38 -4.85
N ARG A 249 17.77 2.73 -5.92
CA ARG A 249 16.63 3.66 -5.82
C ARG A 249 15.49 3.07 -5.02
N LEU A 250 15.21 1.76 -5.18
CA LEU A 250 14.21 1.05 -4.39
C LEU A 250 14.53 1.08 -2.89
N ALA A 251 15.81 0.83 -2.50
CA ALA A 251 16.24 0.93 -1.12
C ALA A 251 16.02 2.33 -0.53
N TYR A 252 16.34 3.37 -1.30
CA TYR A 252 16.10 4.76 -0.92
C TYR A 252 14.59 5.02 -0.70
N TRP A 253 13.74 4.63 -1.65
CA TRP A 253 12.30 4.80 -1.56
C TRP A 253 11.69 4.06 -0.37
N LEU A 254 12.09 2.81 -0.14
CA LEU A 254 11.66 2.05 1.03
C LEU A 254 12.05 2.74 2.34
N THR A 255 13.25 3.33 2.41
CA THR A 255 13.71 4.05 3.60
C THR A 255 12.86 5.29 3.89
N GLU A 256 12.53 6.05 2.86
CA GLU A 256 11.79 7.31 2.99
C GLU A 256 10.27 7.08 3.20
N LEU A 257 9.71 6.01 2.65
CA LEU A 257 8.30 5.67 2.85
C LEU A 257 7.99 5.04 4.22
N ALA A 258 9.00 4.65 4.99
CA ALA A 258 8.80 4.00 6.29
C ALA A 258 7.92 4.85 7.24
N ASP A 259 8.15 6.16 7.31
CA ASP A 259 7.36 7.06 8.15
C ASP A 259 5.91 7.21 7.69
N VAL A 260 5.67 7.22 6.38
CA VAL A 260 4.32 7.25 5.79
C VAL A 260 3.56 5.97 6.15
N LEU A 261 4.18 4.81 5.95
CA LEU A 261 3.59 3.51 6.23
C LEU A 261 3.30 3.32 7.73
N ARG A 262 4.18 3.82 8.60
CA ARG A 262 3.96 3.82 10.06
C ARG A 262 2.70 4.57 10.45
N GLN A 263 2.48 5.75 9.86
CA GLN A 263 1.33 6.59 10.17
C GLN A 263 0.01 5.95 9.72
N GLN A 264 0.03 5.25 8.59
CA GLN A 264 -1.16 4.70 7.96
C GLN A 264 -1.54 3.29 8.43
N GLN A 265 -0.72 2.65 9.26
CA GLN A 265 -0.92 1.28 9.74
C GLN A 265 -1.19 0.29 8.60
N SER A 266 -0.55 0.50 7.45
CA SER A 266 -0.70 -0.29 6.24
C SER A 266 -0.25 -1.74 6.45
N ASN A 267 -0.64 -2.65 5.54
CA ASN A 267 -0.09 -4.00 5.49
C ASN A 267 1.42 -3.94 5.18
N LEU A 268 2.24 -4.16 6.20
CA LEU A 268 3.69 -4.07 6.09
C LEU A 268 4.36 -5.35 5.58
N GLN A 269 3.60 -6.40 5.27
CA GLN A 269 4.17 -7.67 4.76
C GLN A 269 4.82 -7.47 3.39
N ASP A 270 4.13 -6.79 2.48
CA ASP A 270 4.67 -6.52 1.14
C ASP A 270 5.90 -5.62 1.21
N TYR A 271 5.90 -4.64 2.11
CA TYR A 271 7.08 -3.81 2.36
C TYR A 271 8.31 -4.63 2.78
N ALA A 272 8.11 -5.63 3.65
CA ALA A 272 9.18 -6.52 4.07
C ALA A 272 9.69 -7.41 2.92
N LEU A 273 8.82 -7.80 1.97
CA LEU A 273 9.19 -8.57 0.78
C LEU A 273 10.04 -7.74 -0.20
N TYR A 274 9.71 -6.46 -0.40
CA TYR A 274 10.57 -5.57 -1.20
C TYR A 274 11.98 -5.45 -0.60
N TRP A 275 12.12 -5.33 0.72
CA TRP A 275 13.43 -5.34 1.37
C TRP A 275 14.17 -6.67 1.17
N GLU A 276 13.49 -7.81 1.15
CA GLU A 276 14.14 -9.10 0.85
C GLU A 276 14.70 -9.13 -0.56
N GLN A 277 13.97 -8.60 -1.52
CA GLN A 277 14.45 -8.50 -2.90
C GLN A 277 15.65 -7.57 -3.00
N VAL A 278 15.58 -6.39 -2.36
CA VAL A 278 16.71 -5.45 -2.30
C VAL A 278 17.95 -6.12 -1.73
N ILE A 279 17.87 -6.74 -0.55
CA ILE A 279 19.03 -7.36 0.11
C ILE A 279 19.58 -8.55 -0.69
N THR A 280 18.74 -9.27 -1.41
CA THR A 280 19.19 -10.35 -2.28
C THR A 280 20.07 -9.83 -3.43
N GLN A 281 19.78 -8.66 -3.96
CA GLN A 281 20.47 -8.05 -5.10
C GLN A 281 21.57 -7.04 -4.67
N LEU A 282 21.39 -6.41 -3.52
CA LEU A 282 22.23 -5.35 -2.98
C LEU A 282 22.47 -5.61 -1.47
N PRO A 283 23.30 -6.60 -1.10
CA PRO A 283 23.51 -6.97 0.31
C PRO A 283 24.01 -5.83 1.20
N GLU A 284 24.76 -4.87 0.63
CA GLU A 284 25.25 -3.68 1.32
C GLU A 284 24.15 -2.73 1.79
N ALA A 285 22.92 -2.87 1.32
CA ALA A 285 21.78 -2.09 1.79
C ALA A 285 21.19 -2.61 3.13
N GLU A 286 21.72 -3.71 3.72
CA GLU A 286 21.25 -4.23 5.01
C GLU A 286 21.16 -3.15 6.11
N PRO A 287 22.15 -2.26 6.31
CA PRO A 287 22.04 -1.19 7.30
C PRO A 287 20.86 -0.23 7.06
N GLN A 288 20.56 0.08 5.80
CA GLN A 288 19.39 0.89 5.45
C GLN A 288 18.09 0.18 5.80
N MET A 289 18.00 -1.12 5.51
CA MET A 289 16.84 -1.93 5.90
C MET A 289 16.57 -1.84 7.41
N TRP A 290 17.60 -1.99 8.24
CA TRP A 290 17.45 -1.90 9.70
C TRP A 290 16.97 -0.52 10.12
N THR A 291 17.54 0.54 9.57
CA THR A 291 17.10 1.92 9.83
C THR A 291 15.61 2.12 9.46
N ALA A 292 15.20 1.61 8.32
CA ALA A 292 13.82 1.71 7.86
C ALA A 292 12.85 0.90 8.74
N LEU A 293 13.22 -0.31 9.14
CA LEU A 293 12.42 -1.14 10.03
C LEU A 293 12.29 -0.54 11.45
N GLU A 294 13.34 0.13 11.95
CA GLU A 294 13.29 0.87 13.22
C GLU A 294 12.36 2.07 13.15
N LYS A 295 12.34 2.83 12.03
CA LYS A 295 11.37 3.91 11.79
C LYS A 295 9.91 3.42 11.83
N LEU A 296 9.65 2.17 11.45
CA LEU A 296 8.30 1.58 11.50
C LEU A 296 7.80 1.24 12.90
N LEU A 297 8.66 1.24 13.93
CA LEU A 297 8.24 0.90 15.29
C LEU A 297 7.27 1.96 15.88
N PRO A 298 6.28 1.57 16.70
CA PRO A 298 5.99 0.19 17.13
C PRO A 298 5.12 -0.63 16.15
N VAL A 299 4.55 -0.03 15.11
CA VAL A 299 3.59 -0.68 14.20
C VAL A 299 4.22 -1.87 13.46
N GLY A 300 5.46 -1.72 13.00
CA GLY A 300 6.25 -2.76 12.34
C GLY A 300 6.91 -3.78 13.25
N GLY A 301 6.63 -3.76 14.55
CA GLY A 301 7.34 -4.56 15.56
C GLY A 301 7.41 -6.05 15.25
N ARG A 302 6.32 -6.64 14.75
CA ARG A 302 6.30 -8.06 14.38
C ARG A 302 7.25 -8.39 13.22
N ILE A 303 7.32 -7.52 12.21
CA ILE A 303 8.25 -7.70 11.09
C ILE A 303 9.68 -7.52 11.56
N TYR A 304 9.95 -6.50 12.37
CA TYR A 304 11.24 -6.25 12.96
C TYR A 304 11.76 -7.47 13.73
N GLU A 305 10.93 -8.04 14.63
CA GLU A 305 11.25 -9.25 15.37
C GLU A 305 11.60 -10.44 14.46
N GLN A 306 10.75 -10.70 13.46
CA GLN A 306 10.96 -11.81 12.53
C GLN A 306 12.27 -11.66 11.76
N LYS A 307 12.57 -10.44 11.30
CA LYS A 307 13.82 -10.15 10.60
C LYS A 307 15.03 -10.29 11.50
N LEU A 308 14.98 -9.79 12.73
CA LEU A 308 16.09 -9.97 13.69
C LEU A 308 16.40 -11.46 13.93
N LEU A 309 15.37 -12.30 14.05
CA LEU A 309 15.56 -13.75 14.19
C LEU A 309 16.11 -14.40 12.92
N SER A 310 15.63 -14.04 11.74
CA SER A 310 16.10 -14.61 10.47
C SER A 310 17.53 -14.23 10.13
N TYR A 311 17.97 -13.02 10.54
CA TYR A 311 19.33 -12.53 10.34
C TYR A 311 20.29 -12.87 11.51
N GLY A 312 19.85 -13.62 12.53
CA GLY A 312 20.68 -14.00 13.66
C GLY A 312 21.09 -12.84 14.55
N LYS A 313 20.35 -11.75 14.54
CA LYS A 313 20.63 -10.55 15.38
C LYS A 313 20.06 -10.74 16.80
N TRP A 314 20.53 -11.80 17.48
CA TRP A 314 19.96 -12.27 18.76
C TRP A 314 19.97 -11.23 19.86
N GLN A 315 21.07 -10.45 19.97
CA GLN A 315 21.18 -9.41 20.97
C GLN A 315 20.16 -8.28 20.75
N LEU A 316 20.04 -7.78 19.51
CA LEU A 316 19.09 -6.73 19.17
C LEU A 316 17.65 -7.21 19.38
N TRP A 317 17.36 -8.47 19.06
CA TRP A 317 16.05 -9.06 19.33
C TRP A 317 15.73 -9.04 20.82
N MET A 318 16.71 -9.44 21.66
CA MET A 318 16.53 -9.45 23.11
C MET A 318 16.35 -8.04 23.68
N ASP A 319 17.18 -7.08 23.24
CA ASP A 319 17.09 -5.69 23.67
C ASP A 319 15.71 -5.09 23.32
N TYR A 320 15.22 -5.40 22.13
CA TYR A 320 13.87 -5.00 21.72
C TYR A 320 12.80 -5.62 22.60
N GLN A 321 12.84 -6.93 22.87
CA GLN A 321 11.87 -7.62 23.72
C GLN A 321 11.83 -7.04 25.13
N LEU A 322 13.00 -6.78 25.69
CA LEU A 322 13.11 -6.23 27.05
C LEU A 322 12.61 -4.78 27.12
N SER A 323 12.95 -3.96 26.14
CA SER A 323 12.54 -2.54 26.07
C SER A 323 11.03 -2.39 25.82
N ALA A 324 10.47 -3.23 24.97
CA ALA A 324 9.05 -3.24 24.68
C ALA A 324 8.19 -3.89 25.82
N GLY A 325 8.83 -4.51 26.81
CA GLY A 325 8.14 -5.19 27.90
C GLY A 325 7.37 -6.42 27.45
N ASN A 326 7.75 -7.05 26.36
CA ASN A 326 7.08 -8.22 25.82
C ASN A 326 7.16 -9.41 26.78
N ASP A 327 6.20 -10.32 26.67
CA ASP A 327 6.10 -11.51 27.54
C ASP A 327 6.45 -12.77 26.75
N PRO A 328 7.45 -13.57 27.20
CA PRO A 328 7.80 -14.82 26.54
C PRO A 328 6.63 -15.84 26.51
N ALA A 329 5.60 -15.66 27.33
CA ALA A 329 4.40 -16.50 27.30
C ALA A 329 3.56 -16.28 26.03
N ASN A 330 3.70 -15.15 25.35
CA ASN A 330 2.98 -14.82 24.12
C ASN A 330 3.60 -15.46 22.86
N TYR A 331 4.81 -16.01 22.99
CA TYR A 331 5.52 -16.66 21.88
C TYR A 331 5.28 -18.17 21.88
N LYS A 332 5.04 -18.72 20.69
CA LYS A 332 5.07 -20.17 20.50
C LYS A 332 6.49 -20.70 20.66
N VAL A 333 6.62 -21.96 21.07
CA VAL A 333 7.93 -22.60 21.21
C VAL A 333 8.71 -22.55 19.88
N THR A 334 8.03 -22.74 18.77
CA THR A 334 8.62 -22.71 17.42
C THR A 334 9.19 -21.33 17.03
N GLU A 335 8.61 -20.25 17.55
CA GLU A 335 9.08 -18.88 17.26
C GLU A 335 10.39 -18.57 17.98
N LEU A 336 10.57 -19.10 19.19
CA LEU A 336 11.82 -18.93 19.99
C LEU A 336 12.87 -20.00 19.69
N GLN A 337 12.54 -21.03 18.91
CA GLN A 337 13.44 -22.15 18.63
C GLN A 337 14.76 -21.73 17.98
N PRO A 338 14.81 -20.78 17.03
CA PRO A 338 16.07 -20.30 16.47
C PRO A 338 17.00 -19.74 17.55
N LEU A 339 16.46 -18.94 18.47
CA LEU A 339 17.22 -18.35 19.57
C LEU A 339 17.62 -19.40 20.59
N GLU A 340 16.72 -20.31 20.95
CA GLU A 340 17.03 -21.43 21.86
C GLU A 340 18.15 -22.34 21.33
N ASN A 341 18.28 -22.47 20.01
CA ASN A 341 19.30 -23.32 19.41
C ASN A 341 20.65 -22.64 19.25
N ASN A 342 20.67 -21.35 18.96
CA ASN A 342 21.90 -20.62 18.61
C ASN A 342 22.45 -19.77 19.75
N ALA A 343 21.60 -19.23 20.64
CA ALA A 343 21.99 -18.34 21.73
C ALA A 343 21.06 -18.52 22.96
N PRO A 344 20.92 -19.73 23.52
CA PRO A 344 19.95 -20.02 24.58
C PRO A 344 20.13 -19.18 25.84
N GLU A 345 21.38 -18.80 26.16
CA GLU A 345 21.69 -17.96 27.33
C GLU A 345 21.07 -16.57 27.24
N MET A 346 20.85 -16.03 26.06
CA MET A 346 20.22 -14.72 25.86
C MET A 346 18.75 -14.71 26.29
N LEU A 347 18.09 -15.86 26.28
CA LEU A 347 16.71 -15.97 26.76
C LEU A 347 16.56 -15.90 28.28
N LEU A 348 17.63 -16.11 29.04
CA LEU A 348 17.56 -16.12 30.52
C LEU A 348 16.98 -14.80 31.08
N PRO A 349 17.53 -13.61 30.75
CA PRO A 349 16.98 -12.35 31.27
C PRO A 349 15.52 -12.12 30.86
N PHE A 350 15.12 -12.53 29.66
CA PHE A 350 13.75 -12.39 29.16
C PHE A 350 12.75 -13.18 30.01
N TYR A 351 13.08 -14.44 30.32
CA TYR A 351 12.26 -15.28 31.19
C TYR A 351 12.30 -14.81 32.64
N HIS A 352 13.46 -14.44 33.18
CA HIS A 352 13.56 -13.97 34.57
C HIS A 352 12.74 -12.71 34.82
N GLN A 353 12.85 -11.71 33.94
CA GLN A 353 12.05 -10.48 34.07
C GLN A 353 10.55 -10.74 33.95
N ALA A 354 10.13 -11.63 33.05
CA ALA A 354 8.72 -11.99 32.94
C ALA A 354 8.20 -12.72 34.19
N VAL A 355 9.00 -13.59 34.80
CA VAL A 355 8.64 -14.22 36.07
C VAL A 355 8.38 -13.15 37.16
N GLU A 356 9.29 -12.18 37.31
CA GLU A 356 9.12 -11.10 38.28
C GLU A 356 7.89 -10.21 37.97
N ARG A 357 7.62 -9.91 36.71
CA ARG A 357 6.39 -9.20 36.32
C ARG A 357 5.13 -9.96 36.71
N HIS A 358 5.07 -11.26 36.43
CA HIS A 358 3.92 -12.09 36.85
C HIS A 358 3.78 -12.20 38.36
N MET A 359 4.90 -12.24 39.07
CA MET A 359 4.89 -12.20 40.54
C MET A 359 4.32 -10.91 41.13
N ALA A 360 4.56 -9.77 40.42
CA ALA A 360 4.06 -8.46 40.85
C ALA A 360 2.54 -8.34 40.82
N HIS A 361 1.83 -9.20 40.08
CA HIS A 361 0.36 -9.24 40.10
C HIS A 361 -0.24 -9.73 41.42
N LYS A 362 0.54 -10.40 42.28
CA LYS A 362 0.15 -10.86 43.64
C LYS A 362 -1.15 -11.66 43.68
N ASN A 363 -1.46 -12.38 42.63
CA ASN A 363 -2.66 -13.23 42.53
C ASN A 363 -2.31 -14.63 42.01
N ARG A 364 -3.23 -15.59 42.18
CA ARG A 364 -3.00 -16.99 41.82
C ARG A 364 -2.77 -17.21 40.35
N GLN A 365 -3.38 -16.39 39.49
CA GLN A 365 -3.19 -16.48 38.04
C GLN A 365 -1.77 -16.05 37.63
N GLY A 366 -1.27 -14.97 38.20
CA GLY A 366 0.12 -14.53 38.01
C GLY A 366 1.12 -15.59 38.49
N TYR A 367 0.86 -16.22 39.66
CA TYR A 367 1.73 -17.29 40.14
C TYR A 367 1.75 -18.53 39.23
N LYS A 368 0.59 -18.92 38.66
CA LYS A 368 0.55 -19.99 37.64
C LYS A 368 1.35 -19.65 36.40
N ALA A 369 1.26 -18.39 35.92
CA ALA A 369 2.03 -17.92 34.77
C ALA A 369 3.54 -17.92 35.07
N ALA A 370 3.94 -17.40 36.24
CA ALA A 370 5.33 -17.43 36.70
C ALA A 370 5.89 -18.86 36.76
N VAL A 371 5.12 -19.80 37.34
CA VAL A 371 5.54 -21.22 37.43
C VAL A 371 5.67 -21.87 36.05
N LYS A 372 4.83 -21.51 35.09
CA LYS A 372 4.95 -21.98 33.70
C LYS A 372 6.27 -21.49 33.04
N LEU A 373 6.65 -20.24 33.31
CA LEU A 373 7.91 -19.67 32.79
C LEU A 373 9.12 -20.25 33.53
N LEU A 374 9.04 -20.46 34.82
CA LEU A 374 10.09 -21.15 35.61
C LEU A 374 10.39 -22.56 35.08
N LYS A 375 9.37 -23.31 34.64
CA LYS A 375 9.56 -24.61 33.97
C LYS A 375 10.32 -24.49 32.64
N ARG A 376 10.08 -23.42 31.89
CA ARG A 376 10.84 -23.17 30.68
C ARG A 376 12.27 -22.79 30.99
N LEU A 377 12.49 -21.95 32.02
CA LEU A 377 13.82 -21.62 32.54
C LEU A 377 14.61 -22.85 32.96
N ALA A 378 13.99 -23.77 33.72
CA ALA A 378 14.65 -25.02 34.14
C ALA A 378 15.18 -25.82 32.93
N LYS A 379 14.35 -25.95 31.88
CA LYS A 379 14.77 -26.61 30.64
C LYS A 379 15.93 -25.88 29.96
N LEU A 380 15.89 -24.55 29.94
CA LEU A 380 16.92 -23.71 29.34
C LEU A 380 18.24 -23.85 30.08
N TYR A 381 18.25 -23.74 31.41
CA TYR A 381 19.42 -23.98 32.25
C TYR A 381 20.02 -25.39 32.06
N LYS A 382 19.18 -26.40 31.89
CA LYS A 382 19.63 -27.77 31.57
C LYS A 382 20.28 -27.80 30.19
N LYS A 383 19.67 -27.15 29.18
CA LYS A 383 20.22 -27.06 27.81
C LYS A 383 21.62 -26.44 27.76
N ILE A 384 21.85 -25.39 28.55
CA ILE A 384 23.14 -24.71 28.64
C ILE A 384 24.10 -25.34 29.68
N LYS A 385 23.72 -26.50 30.27
CA LYS A 385 24.52 -27.25 31.25
C LYS A 385 24.84 -26.45 32.52
N GLN A 386 23.90 -25.64 33.00
CA GLN A 386 24.02 -24.82 34.23
C GLN A 386 22.96 -25.20 35.25
N GLU A 387 22.67 -26.49 35.41
CA GLU A 387 21.73 -27.00 36.42
C GLU A 387 22.07 -26.58 37.88
N PRO A 388 23.34 -26.53 38.32
CA PRO A 388 23.65 -26.03 39.66
C PRO A 388 23.14 -24.61 39.90
N ARG A 389 23.36 -23.71 38.93
CA ARG A 389 22.89 -22.31 38.98
C ARG A 389 21.35 -22.23 39.04
N TRP A 390 20.68 -23.13 38.33
CA TRP A 390 19.21 -23.23 38.38
C TRP A 390 18.75 -23.66 39.77
N ASN A 391 19.38 -24.67 40.36
CA ASN A 391 19.01 -25.19 41.69
C ASN A 391 19.18 -24.10 42.75
N ASP A 392 20.29 -23.40 42.76
CA ASP A 392 20.53 -22.27 43.67
C ASP A 392 19.49 -21.16 43.48
N PHE A 393 19.16 -20.83 42.21
CA PHE A 393 18.16 -19.81 41.91
C PHE A 393 16.75 -20.21 42.41
N ILE A 394 16.28 -21.44 42.14
CA ILE A 394 14.92 -21.83 42.47
C ILE A 394 14.74 -21.99 43.97
N GLU A 395 15.77 -22.45 44.69
CA GLU A 395 15.79 -22.51 46.15
C GLU A 395 15.68 -21.12 46.75
N GLN A 396 16.53 -20.19 46.37
CA GLN A 396 16.47 -18.81 46.84
C GLN A 396 15.16 -18.13 46.48
N PHE A 397 14.63 -18.37 45.28
CA PHE A 397 13.34 -17.86 44.86
C PHE A 397 12.20 -18.36 45.72
N ALA A 398 12.17 -19.65 46.02
CA ALA A 398 11.16 -20.26 46.90
C ALA A 398 11.27 -19.75 48.34
N GLN A 399 12.50 -19.62 48.89
CA GLN A 399 12.76 -19.10 50.22
C GLN A 399 12.34 -17.63 50.36
N ARG A 400 12.74 -16.77 49.45
CA ARG A 400 12.36 -15.34 49.39
C ARG A 400 10.85 -15.14 49.37
N ASN A 401 10.12 -16.04 48.72
CA ASN A 401 8.69 -16.00 48.57
C ASN A 401 7.93 -16.99 49.47
N SER A 402 8.53 -17.47 50.56
CA SER A 402 7.98 -18.51 51.46
C SER A 402 6.63 -18.15 52.08
N ARG A 403 6.36 -16.86 52.30
CA ARG A 403 5.09 -16.36 52.87
C ARG A 403 3.92 -16.39 51.86
N LEU A 404 4.16 -16.59 50.55
CA LEU A 404 3.14 -16.61 49.50
C LEU A 404 2.59 -18.03 49.33
N ARG A 405 1.66 -18.47 50.20
CA ARG A 405 1.11 -19.84 50.23
C ARG A 405 0.65 -20.34 48.85
N ALA A 406 -0.12 -19.53 48.13
CA ALA A 406 -0.61 -19.89 46.80
C ALA A 406 0.52 -20.11 45.77
N LEU A 407 1.61 -19.36 45.86
CA LEU A 407 2.80 -19.58 45.02
C LEU A 407 3.49 -20.91 45.37
N GLN A 408 3.67 -21.16 46.68
CA GLN A 408 4.30 -22.40 47.16
C GLN A 408 3.54 -23.65 46.70
N GLU A 409 2.18 -23.60 46.75
CA GLU A 409 1.34 -24.65 46.18
C GLU A 409 1.56 -24.83 44.66
N GLU A 410 1.63 -23.77 43.90
CA GLU A 410 1.82 -23.85 42.42
C GLU A 410 3.25 -24.32 42.10
N LEU A 411 4.30 -23.95 42.85
CA LEU A 411 5.67 -24.45 42.70
C LEU A 411 5.74 -25.98 42.94
N ARG A 412 5.09 -26.49 43.98
CA ARG A 412 5.00 -27.95 44.27
C ARG A 412 4.22 -28.69 43.19
N LYS A 413 3.06 -28.18 42.79
CA LYS A 413 2.31 -28.72 41.63
C LYS A 413 3.14 -28.70 40.36
N GLY A 414 3.98 -27.71 40.22
CA GLY A 414 4.93 -27.56 39.11
C GLY A 414 6.09 -28.54 39.18
N LYS A 415 6.31 -29.24 40.28
CA LYS A 415 7.49 -30.07 40.56
C LYS A 415 8.81 -29.27 40.46
N LEU A 416 8.77 -28.02 40.87
CA LEU A 416 9.95 -27.13 40.90
C LEU A 416 10.61 -27.13 42.28
N ILE A 417 9.85 -27.45 43.33
CA ILE A 417 10.28 -27.63 44.69
C ILE A 417 9.60 -28.89 45.27
N PRO A 418 10.14 -29.49 46.35
CA PRO A 418 9.57 -30.64 47.05
C PRO A 418 8.13 -30.42 47.55
#